data_635600ba7a17cdd97f47108abcded6ac
#
_entry.id   635600ba7a17cdd97f47108abcded6ac
#
_cell.length_a   1.000
_cell.length_b   1.000
_cell.length_c   1.000
_cell.angle_alpha   90.00
_cell.angle_beta   90.00
_cell.angle_gamma   90.00
#
_symmetry.space_group_name_H-M   'P 1'
#
loop_
_entity.id
_entity.type
_entity.pdbx_description
1 polymer ?
#
loop_
_entity_poly.entity_id
_entity_poly.type
_entity_poly.pdbx_seq_one_letter_code
_entity_poly.pdbx_strand_id
1 'polypeptide(L)'
;MTTQGKFKKQLTLTDLTFIGLGAIFGSGWLFAASHVSSIAGPAGIYSWLIGGLAVLLLGIVYCELGAAPPRAGGIIRYPVFSHGELMGYLLGFITLIAFSSLISIEIVAARQYAAAWFPFLSQPGSGNPTLIGWLVQLLLLCFFFALNYYSVKTFAKSNNLISVIKFVVPLLVIVVLFSFFKPENLHSQGFAPFGSAGVEAAISAGGIIFAYLGLTPIISVASEVQNPQRTIPVALILSVVLSTIIYVLLQVAFLGSIPSEMLSGGWAGISQQFSLPYRDIAITLGMGWLAFLVVSDAIISPSGTGNIYMNATPRVVYGWARAGTFFKIFTRVDGESGIPRPALWLTFALSIFWTLPFPSWEKLIGVVSAALVLSYAIAPVTAAGLRRNAPDLPRPFFVRGFCVLGPVSFIISALIVYWSGWNTVSWLLGLQILMFVVYILFKNKVPTHAVSLKQQIWSSLWLIAFYALIIIASYLGSFGGINAIGHPWDTLTVAVIALAIYYWGAYTCLPQANFAGDEEE
;
A
#
# COMPACT_ATOMS: atom_id res chain seq x y z
N MET A 1 37.43 -0.71 -13.21
CA MET A 1 36.38 -1.68 -12.85
C MET A 1 35.77 -1.20 -11.54
N THR A 2 34.61 -0.55 -11.57
CA THR A 2 33.88 -0.18 -10.35
C THR A 2 33.34 -1.48 -9.77
N THR A 3 33.80 -1.89 -8.62
CA THR A 3 33.26 -3.02 -7.85
C THR A 3 31.75 -2.80 -7.68
N GLN A 4 30.94 -3.70 -8.23
CA GLN A 4 29.50 -3.67 -8.06
C GLN A 4 29.21 -3.89 -6.56
N GLY A 5 28.62 -2.90 -5.89
CA GLY A 5 28.35 -2.95 -4.46
C GLY A 5 27.28 -4.00 -4.15
N LYS A 6 27.38 -4.63 -2.98
CA LYS A 6 26.36 -5.56 -2.45
C LYS A 6 25.54 -4.88 -1.36
N PHE A 7 24.29 -5.31 -1.17
CA PHE A 7 23.48 -4.88 -0.03
C PHE A 7 24.08 -5.36 1.29
N LYS A 8 24.09 -4.48 2.31
CA LYS A 8 24.69 -4.78 3.62
C LYS A 8 23.62 -5.19 4.62
N LYS A 9 23.77 -6.36 5.26
CA LYS A 9 22.84 -6.85 6.31
C LYS A 9 23.01 -6.03 7.60
N GLN A 10 22.25 -4.95 7.75
CA GLN A 10 22.37 -4.00 8.85
C GLN A 10 21.08 -3.81 9.65
N LEU A 11 19.91 -4.19 9.11
CA LEU A 11 18.61 -3.98 9.74
C LEU A 11 18.32 -5.05 10.78
N THR A 12 18.06 -4.61 12.02
CA THR A 12 17.66 -5.46 13.15
C THR A 12 16.15 -5.70 13.17
N LEU A 13 15.66 -6.56 14.09
CA LEU A 13 14.23 -6.74 14.33
C LEU A 13 13.55 -5.42 14.71
N THR A 14 14.18 -4.62 15.55
CA THR A 14 13.65 -3.31 15.96
C THR A 14 13.53 -2.36 14.78
N ASP A 15 14.59 -2.27 13.94
CA ASP A 15 14.58 -1.44 12.74
C ASP A 15 13.48 -1.86 11.78
N LEU A 16 13.34 -3.16 11.53
CA LEU A 16 12.36 -3.70 10.61
C LEU A 16 10.91 -3.51 11.12
N THR A 17 10.69 -3.69 12.42
CA THR A 17 9.38 -3.44 13.04
C THR A 17 9.01 -1.96 12.94
N PHE A 18 9.94 -1.05 13.18
CA PHE A 18 9.70 0.39 13.02
C PHE A 18 9.56 0.80 11.55
N ILE A 19 10.20 0.12 10.61
CA ILE A 19 9.94 0.31 9.18
C ILE A 19 8.48 -0.09 8.87
N GLY A 20 8.03 -1.25 9.34
CA GLY A 20 6.66 -1.73 9.13
C GLY A 20 5.61 -0.82 9.77
N LEU A 21 5.74 -0.57 11.06
CA LEU A 21 4.82 0.30 11.79
C LEU A 21 4.87 1.74 11.25
N GLY A 22 6.06 2.27 10.97
CA GLY A 22 6.23 3.60 10.43
C GLY A 22 5.70 3.75 9.01
N ALA A 23 5.73 2.69 8.20
CA ALA A 23 5.14 2.67 6.87
C ALA A 23 3.60 2.61 6.93
N ILE A 24 3.03 1.89 7.90
CA ILE A 24 1.59 1.80 8.12
C ILE A 24 1.04 3.12 8.68
N PHE A 25 1.70 3.72 9.67
CA PHE A 25 1.26 4.98 10.27
C PHE A 25 1.69 6.19 9.44
N GLY A 26 1.06 6.38 8.29
CA GLY A 26 1.18 7.55 7.44
C GLY A 26 0.00 8.53 7.60
N SER A 27 -0.44 9.10 6.48
CA SER A 27 -1.59 10.00 6.44
C SER A 27 -2.93 9.27 6.54
N GLY A 28 -2.97 7.96 6.37
CA GLY A 28 -4.21 7.19 6.31
C GLY A 28 -5.10 7.40 7.53
N TRP A 29 -4.58 7.24 8.75
CA TRP A 29 -5.36 7.42 9.97
C TRP A 29 -5.84 8.86 10.15
N LEU A 30 -5.10 9.83 9.66
CA LEU A 30 -5.40 11.27 9.81
C LEU A 30 -6.63 11.70 9.00
N PHE A 31 -6.90 11.07 7.87
CA PHE A 31 -8.01 11.41 6.98
C PHE A 31 -9.14 10.37 6.98
N ALA A 32 -8.82 9.09 7.17
CA ALA A 32 -9.77 8.01 6.99
C ALA A 32 -10.98 8.08 7.94
N ALA A 33 -10.83 8.57 9.17
CA ALA A 33 -11.90 8.53 10.16
C ALA A 33 -13.19 9.20 9.68
N SER A 34 -13.12 10.40 9.11
CA SER A 34 -14.30 11.11 8.60
C SER A 34 -14.80 10.53 7.27
N HIS A 35 -13.90 10.10 6.38
CA HIS A 35 -14.28 9.45 5.12
C HIS A 35 -15.00 8.12 5.36
N VAL A 36 -14.47 7.26 6.22
CA VAL A 36 -15.10 6.00 6.61
C VAL A 36 -16.46 6.24 7.26
N SER A 37 -16.56 7.24 8.15
CA SER A 37 -17.83 7.62 8.78
C SER A 37 -18.86 8.05 7.76
N SER A 38 -18.47 8.82 6.74
CA SER A 38 -19.37 9.27 5.67
C SER A 38 -19.83 8.16 4.73
N ILE A 39 -19.04 7.11 4.54
CA ILE A 39 -19.33 6.02 3.60
C ILE A 39 -20.06 4.87 4.30
N ALA A 40 -19.70 4.54 5.55
CA ALA A 40 -20.20 3.38 6.27
C ALA A 40 -20.94 3.69 7.56
N GLY A 41 -20.87 4.93 8.05
CA GLY A 41 -21.35 5.28 9.38
C GLY A 41 -20.55 4.54 10.49
N PRO A 42 -21.17 4.26 11.64
CA PRO A 42 -20.55 3.49 12.71
C PRO A 42 -20.07 2.09 12.30
N ALA A 43 -20.76 1.46 11.32
CA ALA A 43 -20.38 0.16 10.77
C ALA A 43 -18.99 0.15 10.09
N GLY A 44 -18.41 1.32 9.83
CA GLY A 44 -17.01 1.46 9.39
C GLY A 44 -15.98 0.82 10.32
N ILE A 45 -16.34 0.56 11.58
CA ILE A 45 -15.53 -0.26 12.50
C ILE A 45 -15.26 -1.65 11.91
N TYR A 46 -16.27 -2.27 11.30
CA TYR A 46 -16.10 -3.56 10.60
C TYR A 46 -15.20 -3.43 9.38
N SER A 47 -15.23 -2.29 8.68
CA SER A 47 -14.32 -2.05 7.55
C SER A 47 -12.85 -2.06 7.99
N TRP A 48 -12.52 -1.49 9.14
CA TRP A 48 -11.18 -1.55 9.74
C TRP A 48 -10.77 -2.98 10.11
N LEU A 49 -11.67 -3.77 10.70
CA LEU A 49 -11.40 -5.16 11.06
C LEU A 49 -11.19 -6.03 9.82
N ILE A 50 -12.04 -5.89 8.80
CA ILE A 50 -11.92 -6.62 7.54
C ILE A 50 -10.63 -6.22 6.80
N GLY A 51 -10.33 -4.93 6.71
CA GLY A 51 -9.10 -4.42 6.09
C GLY A 51 -7.85 -4.93 6.80
N GLY A 52 -7.83 -4.88 8.13
CA GLY A 52 -6.72 -5.43 8.94
C GLY A 52 -6.55 -6.93 8.76
N LEU A 53 -7.64 -7.70 8.73
CA LEU A 53 -7.61 -9.13 8.46
C LEU A 53 -7.08 -9.42 7.05
N ALA A 54 -7.54 -8.69 6.05
CA ALA A 54 -7.07 -8.84 4.66
C ALA A 54 -5.56 -8.65 4.54
N VAL A 55 -5.05 -7.58 5.16
CA VAL A 55 -3.61 -7.29 5.13
C VAL A 55 -2.82 -8.29 5.96
N LEU A 56 -3.37 -8.79 7.08
CA LEU A 56 -2.74 -9.85 7.87
C LEU A 56 -2.61 -11.15 7.07
N LEU A 57 -3.65 -11.57 6.37
CA LEU A 57 -3.61 -12.77 5.51
C LEU A 57 -2.56 -12.65 4.41
N LEU A 58 -2.49 -11.52 3.74
CA LEU A 58 -1.43 -11.23 2.77
C LEU A 58 -0.05 -11.17 3.41
N GLY A 59 0.05 -10.58 4.59
CA GLY A 59 1.29 -10.53 5.38
C GLY A 59 1.82 -11.91 5.71
N ILE A 60 0.96 -12.86 6.09
CA ILE A 60 1.36 -14.26 6.35
C ILE A 60 1.91 -14.94 5.08
N VAL A 61 1.32 -14.67 3.91
CA VAL A 61 1.88 -15.14 2.63
C VAL A 61 3.28 -14.55 2.40
N TYR A 62 3.45 -13.26 2.63
CA TYR A 62 4.75 -12.60 2.50
C TYR A 62 5.78 -13.07 3.55
N CYS A 63 5.35 -13.52 4.74
CA CYS A 63 6.25 -14.15 5.70
C CYS A 63 6.93 -15.39 5.11
N GLU A 64 6.19 -16.22 4.38
CA GLU A 64 6.76 -17.39 3.72
C GLU A 64 7.68 -17.01 2.56
N LEU A 65 7.24 -16.09 1.70
CA LEU A 65 8.03 -15.64 0.55
C LEU A 65 9.31 -14.92 0.98
N GLY A 66 9.22 -13.98 1.91
CA GLY A 66 10.35 -13.15 2.34
C GLY A 66 11.37 -13.87 3.20
N ALA A 67 10.95 -14.89 3.95
CA ALA A 67 11.86 -15.69 4.78
C ALA A 67 12.62 -16.78 4.00
N ALA A 68 12.03 -17.28 2.89
CA ALA A 68 12.65 -18.34 2.09
C ALA A 68 13.84 -17.81 1.26
N PRO A 69 13.64 -17.05 0.18
CA PRO A 69 14.70 -16.38 -0.55
C PRO A 69 14.68 -14.86 -0.27
N PRO A 70 15.31 -14.34 0.81
CA PRO A 70 15.30 -12.90 1.04
C PRO A 70 16.08 -12.16 -0.06
N ARG A 71 15.38 -11.30 -0.80
CA ARG A 71 15.90 -10.58 -1.97
C ARG A 71 15.48 -9.12 -1.99
N ALA A 72 16.38 -8.23 -2.41
CA ALA A 72 16.06 -6.83 -2.67
C ALA A 72 15.00 -6.74 -3.79
N GLY A 73 13.94 -5.95 -3.55
CA GLY A 73 12.82 -5.88 -4.49
C GLY A 73 12.04 -7.18 -4.64
N GLY A 74 12.03 -8.03 -3.61
CA GLY A 74 11.41 -9.36 -3.61
C GLY A 74 9.97 -9.38 -4.10
N ILE A 75 9.20 -8.31 -3.88
CA ILE A 75 7.82 -8.18 -4.37
C ILE A 75 7.70 -8.39 -5.89
N ILE A 76 8.72 -8.05 -6.67
CA ILE A 76 8.79 -8.28 -8.11
C ILE A 76 9.52 -9.58 -8.43
N ARG A 77 10.61 -9.86 -7.71
CA ARG A 77 11.48 -11.00 -8.02
C ARG A 77 10.82 -12.35 -7.73
N TYR A 78 10.05 -12.48 -6.64
CA TYR A 78 9.37 -13.75 -6.31
C TYR A 78 8.37 -14.18 -7.40
N PRO A 79 7.51 -13.30 -7.94
CA PRO A 79 6.67 -13.63 -9.08
C PRO A 79 7.43 -14.01 -10.36
N VAL A 80 8.60 -13.41 -10.61
CA VAL A 80 9.47 -13.79 -11.74
C VAL A 80 9.95 -15.23 -11.59
N PHE A 81 10.36 -15.63 -10.40
CA PHE A 81 10.81 -17.01 -10.14
C PHE A 81 9.72 -18.04 -10.41
N SER A 82 8.48 -17.72 -10.13
CA SER A 82 7.34 -18.64 -10.27
C SER A 82 6.68 -18.61 -11.65
N HIS A 83 6.62 -17.44 -12.32
CA HIS A 83 5.82 -17.22 -13.52
C HIS A 83 6.58 -16.59 -14.70
N GLY A 84 7.83 -16.15 -14.49
CA GLY A 84 8.70 -15.61 -15.54
C GLY A 84 8.69 -14.08 -15.66
N GLU A 85 9.48 -13.59 -16.61
CA GLU A 85 9.85 -12.18 -16.75
C GLU A 85 8.66 -11.27 -17.10
N LEU A 86 7.67 -11.75 -17.87
CA LEU A 86 6.45 -10.98 -18.18
C LEU A 86 5.67 -10.61 -16.91
N MET A 87 5.59 -11.55 -15.94
CA MET A 87 4.98 -11.27 -14.65
C MET A 87 5.74 -10.15 -13.91
N GLY A 88 7.06 -10.22 -13.89
CA GLY A 88 7.90 -9.16 -13.31
C GLY A 88 7.73 -7.81 -13.99
N TYR A 89 7.53 -7.78 -15.32
CA TYR A 89 7.26 -6.55 -16.05
C TYR A 89 5.94 -5.89 -15.64
N LEU A 90 4.85 -6.66 -15.60
CA LEU A 90 3.54 -6.15 -15.21
C LEU A 90 3.52 -5.69 -13.75
N LEU A 91 4.13 -6.46 -12.85
CA LEU A 91 4.24 -6.11 -11.44
C LEU A 91 5.18 -4.95 -11.18
N GLY A 92 6.29 -4.90 -11.89
CA GLY A 92 7.22 -3.78 -11.81
C GLY A 92 6.55 -2.46 -12.10
N PHE A 93 5.75 -2.42 -13.15
CA PHE A 93 5.01 -1.23 -13.54
C PHE A 93 3.99 -0.79 -12.49
N ILE A 94 3.09 -1.69 -12.07
CA ILE A 94 2.07 -1.34 -11.07
C ILE A 94 2.67 -1.00 -9.70
N THR A 95 3.71 -1.71 -9.28
CA THR A 95 4.37 -1.46 -8.00
C THR A 95 5.12 -0.12 -8.01
N LEU A 96 5.73 0.24 -9.13
CA LEU A 96 6.40 1.54 -9.26
C LEU A 96 5.38 2.69 -9.20
N ILE A 97 4.21 2.57 -9.84
CA ILE A 97 3.10 3.51 -9.69
C ILE A 97 2.70 3.60 -8.22
N ALA A 98 2.42 2.47 -7.59
CA ALA A 98 1.96 2.38 -6.22
C ALA A 98 2.92 3.06 -5.24
N PHE A 99 4.19 2.71 -5.28
CA PHE A 99 5.19 3.18 -4.31
C PHE A 99 5.57 4.64 -4.54
N SER A 100 5.76 5.06 -5.79
CA SER A 100 6.11 6.45 -6.07
C SER A 100 4.96 7.42 -5.80
N SER A 101 3.73 7.05 -6.13
CA SER A 101 2.54 7.85 -5.81
C SER A 101 2.24 7.90 -4.31
N LEU A 102 2.61 6.86 -3.55
CA LEU A 102 2.50 6.84 -2.09
C LEU A 102 3.43 7.87 -1.45
N ILE A 103 4.66 8.03 -1.93
CA ILE A 103 5.55 9.09 -1.46
C ILE A 103 4.86 10.45 -1.64
N SER A 104 4.25 10.66 -2.78
CA SER A 104 3.58 11.92 -3.12
C SER A 104 2.36 12.20 -2.24
N ILE A 105 1.50 11.20 -1.99
CA ILE A 105 0.30 11.39 -1.16
C ILE A 105 0.66 11.75 0.29
N GLU A 106 1.73 11.18 0.83
CA GLU A 106 2.19 11.48 2.19
C GLU A 106 2.72 12.92 2.30
N ILE A 107 3.47 13.38 1.31
CA ILE A 107 3.98 14.76 1.28
C ILE A 107 2.84 15.77 1.07
N VAL A 108 1.87 15.45 0.21
CA VAL A 108 0.67 16.25 0.01
C VAL A 108 -0.15 16.34 1.30
N ALA A 109 -0.31 15.23 2.03
CA ALA A 109 -0.99 15.18 3.32
C ALA A 109 -0.32 16.11 4.35
N ALA A 110 1.00 16.02 4.48
CA ALA A 110 1.75 16.88 5.40
C ALA A 110 1.52 18.36 5.08
N ARG A 111 1.53 18.76 3.80
CA ARG A 111 1.25 20.12 3.37
C ARG A 111 -0.21 20.53 3.66
N GLN A 112 -1.20 19.66 3.40
CA GLN A 112 -2.61 19.97 3.68
C GLN A 112 -2.85 20.24 5.18
N TYR A 113 -2.27 19.44 6.07
CA TYR A 113 -2.33 19.71 7.52
C TYR A 113 -1.56 20.97 7.93
N ALA A 114 -0.38 21.20 7.35
CA ALA A 114 0.39 22.42 7.61
C ALA A 114 -0.36 23.70 7.20
N ALA A 115 -1.27 23.61 6.23
CA ALA A 115 -2.11 24.72 5.83
C ALA A 115 -3.07 25.18 6.95
N ALA A 116 -3.34 24.38 7.98
CA ALA A 116 -4.07 24.79 9.16
C ALA A 116 -3.35 25.93 9.95
N TRP A 117 -2.01 25.95 9.89
CA TRP A 117 -1.19 27.04 10.48
C TRP A 117 -0.74 28.08 9.45
N PHE A 118 -0.55 27.64 8.22
CA PHE A 118 -0.03 28.43 7.11
C PHE A 118 -1.02 28.40 5.93
N PRO A 119 -2.14 29.13 5.99
CA PRO A 119 -3.21 29.06 5.00
C PRO A 119 -2.74 29.32 3.56
N PHE A 120 -1.66 30.06 3.35
CA PHE A 120 -1.07 30.36 2.05
C PHE A 120 -0.48 29.12 1.33
N LEU A 121 -0.37 27.98 2.00
CA LEU A 121 0.12 26.73 1.38
C LEU A 121 -0.94 26.01 0.54
N SER A 122 -2.22 26.27 0.80
CA SER A 122 -3.35 25.65 0.09
C SER A 122 -4.25 26.72 -0.55
N GLN A 123 -4.86 26.36 -1.67
CA GLN A 123 -5.90 27.20 -2.27
C GLN A 123 -7.15 27.22 -1.38
N PRO A 124 -7.81 28.37 -1.20
CA PRO A 124 -9.02 28.47 -0.38
C PRO A 124 -10.10 27.47 -0.81
N GLY A 125 -10.67 26.75 0.15
CA GLY A 125 -11.77 25.79 -0.07
C GLY A 125 -11.39 24.53 -0.84
N SER A 126 -10.09 24.28 -1.08
CA SER A 126 -9.63 23.06 -1.74
C SER A 126 -8.37 22.49 -1.09
N GLY A 127 -8.13 21.18 -1.26
CA GLY A 127 -6.87 20.53 -0.86
C GLY A 127 -5.70 20.81 -1.83
N ASN A 128 -5.89 21.62 -2.88
CA ASN A 128 -4.87 21.88 -3.88
C ASN A 128 -3.77 22.81 -3.35
N PRO A 129 -2.51 22.65 -3.75
CA PRO A 129 -1.43 23.56 -3.35
C PRO A 129 -1.52 24.90 -4.05
N THR A 130 -1.04 25.96 -3.39
CA THR A 130 -0.54 27.15 -4.07
C THR A 130 0.85 26.88 -4.65
N LEU A 131 1.40 27.82 -5.41
CA LEU A 131 2.80 27.71 -5.88
C LEU A 131 3.77 27.55 -4.68
N ILE A 132 3.57 28.34 -3.63
CA ILE A 132 4.39 28.24 -2.41
C ILE A 132 4.22 26.89 -1.74
N GLY A 133 2.98 26.39 -1.63
CA GLY A 133 2.70 25.07 -1.09
C GLY A 133 3.38 23.96 -1.89
N TRP A 134 3.39 24.05 -3.20
CA TRP A 134 4.09 23.09 -4.06
C TRP A 134 5.61 23.15 -3.89
N LEU A 135 6.19 24.36 -3.77
CA LEU A 135 7.63 24.51 -3.48
C LEU A 135 8.01 23.92 -2.11
N VAL A 136 7.16 24.06 -1.10
CA VAL A 136 7.39 23.42 0.21
C VAL A 136 7.36 21.90 0.10
N GLN A 137 6.43 21.32 -0.68
CA GLN A 137 6.42 19.87 -0.97
C GLN A 137 7.73 19.44 -1.66
N LEU A 138 8.20 20.20 -2.64
CA LEU A 138 9.45 19.92 -3.34
C LEU A 138 10.66 19.96 -2.40
N LEU A 139 10.74 20.94 -1.52
CA LEU A 139 11.81 21.04 -0.51
C LEU A 139 11.81 19.83 0.43
N LEU A 140 10.63 19.38 0.86
CA LEU A 140 10.50 18.19 1.70
C LEU A 140 10.93 16.92 0.97
N LEU A 141 10.58 16.77 -0.31
CA LEU A 141 11.04 15.67 -1.15
C LEU A 141 12.57 15.69 -1.32
N CYS A 142 13.17 16.86 -1.54
CA CYS A 142 14.62 17.03 -1.62
C CYS A 142 15.31 16.61 -0.31
N PHE A 143 14.73 16.96 0.82
CA PHE A 143 15.24 16.57 2.13
C PHE A 143 15.24 15.05 2.30
N PHE A 144 14.14 14.35 1.98
CA PHE A 144 14.11 12.89 2.06
C PHE A 144 14.99 12.21 1.03
N PHE A 145 15.10 12.77 -0.17
CA PHE A 145 16.08 12.29 -1.15
C PHE A 145 17.50 12.35 -0.57
N ALA A 146 17.89 13.48 0.03
CA ALA A 146 19.21 13.62 0.63
C ALA A 146 19.45 12.63 1.80
N LEU A 147 18.46 12.41 2.67
CA LEU A 147 18.58 11.42 3.75
C LEU A 147 18.82 10.00 3.23
N ASN A 148 18.22 9.65 2.09
CA ASN A 148 18.34 8.32 1.48
C ASN A 148 19.55 8.18 0.55
N TYR A 149 20.23 9.27 0.22
CA TYR A 149 21.34 9.27 -0.72
C TYR A 149 22.66 8.79 -0.09
N TYR A 150 22.84 8.98 1.23
CA TYR A 150 24.12 8.77 1.90
C TYR A 150 24.29 7.35 2.45
N SER A 151 23.37 6.83 3.27
CA SER A 151 23.48 5.47 3.81
C SER A 151 22.18 4.90 4.37
N VAL A 152 22.03 3.56 4.30
CA VAL A 152 20.93 2.81 4.93
C VAL A 152 20.90 3.00 6.44
N LYS A 153 22.06 3.11 7.08
CA LYS A 153 22.17 3.29 8.53
C LYS A 153 21.65 4.66 8.99
N THR A 154 21.92 5.71 8.23
CA THR A 154 21.39 7.06 8.49
C THR A 154 19.87 7.07 8.37
N PHE A 155 19.35 6.42 7.34
CA PHE A 155 17.91 6.22 7.16
C PHE A 155 17.29 5.50 8.38
N ALA A 156 17.80 4.31 8.77
CA ALA A 156 17.24 3.52 9.85
C ALA A 156 17.21 4.28 11.18
N LYS A 157 18.28 4.99 11.52
CA LYS A 157 18.36 5.79 12.76
C LYS A 157 17.33 6.93 12.78
N SER A 158 17.20 7.68 11.70
CA SER A 158 16.19 8.75 11.59
C SER A 158 14.76 8.20 11.62
N ASN A 159 14.53 7.08 10.93
CA ASN A 159 13.23 6.42 10.91
C ASN A 159 12.80 5.92 12.31
N ASN A 160 13.70 5.33 13.08
CA ASN A 160 13.38 4.85 14.43
C ASN A 160 12.96 6.00 15.35
N LEU A 161 13.64 7.14 15.28
CA LEU A 161 13.27 8.33 16.05
C LEU A 161 11.89 8.87 15.65
N ILE A 162 11.65 9.03 14.36
CA ILE A 162 10.35 9.48 13.82
C ILE A 162 9.24 8.51 14.23
N SER A 163 9.47 7.20 14.16
CA SER A 163 8.49 6.18 14.49
C SER A 163 8.06 6.23 15.96
N VAL A 164 8.95 6.51 16.89
CA VAL A 164 8.58 6.70 18.31
C VAL A 164 7.61 7.88 18.46
N ILE A 165 7.91 9.01 17.82
CA ILE A 165 7.06 10.21 17.87
C ILE A 165 5.67 9.93 17.29
N LYS A 166 5.60 9.21 16.16
CA LYS A 166 4.35 8.86 15.45
C LYS A 166 3.30 8.15 16.31
N PHE A 167 3.69 7.41 17.36
CA PHE A 167 2.75 6.66 18.20
C PHE A 167 2.21 7.47 19.38
N VAL A 168 2.93 8.49 19.83
CA VAL A 168 2.52 9.27 21.02
C VAL A 168 1.21 10.00 20.76
N VAL A 169 1.06 10.67 19.63
CA VAL A 169 -0.12 11.50 19.34
C VAL A 169 -1.36 10.64 19.08
N PRO A 170 -1.36 9.59 18.23
CA PRO A 170 -2.53 8.72 18.06
C PRO A 170 -3.03 8.10 19.38
N LEU A 171 -2.13 7.64 20.23
CA LEU A 171 -2.50 7.10 21.54
C LEU A 171 -3.11 8.16 22.44
N LEU A 172 -2.56 9.36 22.44
CA LEU A 172 -3.10 10.49 23.21
C LEU A 172 -4.49 10.89 22.68
N VAL A 173 -4.68 10.96 21.37
CA VAL A 173 -5.98 11.22 20.73
C VAL A 173 -7.02 10.20 21.17
N ILE A 174 -6.69 8.89 21.18
CA ILE A 174 -7.58 7.84 21.66
C ILE A 174 -8.02 8.14 23.09
N VAL A 175 -7.07 8.31 24.01
CA VAL A 175 -7.36 8.52 25.43
C VAL A 175 -8.23 9.75 25.66
N VAL A 176 -7.88 10.87 25.01
CA VAL A 176 -8.60 12.14 25.19
C VAL A 176 -10.01 12.06 24.59
N LEU A 177 -10.16 11.56 23.36
CA LEU A 177 -11.48 11.48 22.72
C LEU A 177 -12.42 10.50 23.43
N PHE A 178 -11.91 9.41 24.01
CA PHE A 178 -12.74 8.51 24.83
C PHE A 178 -13.32 9.19 26.08
N SER A 179 -12.72 10.28 26.58
CA SER A 179 -13.32 11.05 27.67
C SER A 179 -14.58 11.84 27.26
N PHE A 180 -14.79 12.03 25.96
CA PHE A 180 -15.99 12.65 25.37
C PHE A 180 -16.92 11.65 24.70
N PHE A 181 -16.70 10.35 24.90
CA PHE A 181 -17.40 9.29 24.20
C PHE A 181 -18.87 9.22 24.59
N LYS A 182 -19.74 9.31 23.57
CA LYS A 182 -21.21 9.18 23.69
C LYS A 182 -21.67 7.91 22.97
N PRO A 183 -22.06 6.85 23.67
CA PRO A 183 -22.52 5.60 23.05
C PRO A 183 -23.70 5.79 22.11
N GLU A 184 -24.54 6.78 22.38
CA GLU A 184 -25.74 7.10 21.60
C GLU A 184 -25.39 7.45 20.14
N ASN A 185 -24.22 8.03 19.89
CA ASN A 185 -23.77 8.37 18.55
C ASN A 185 -23.73 7.17 17.61
N LEU A 186 -23.45 5.98 18.15
CA LEU A 186 -23.34 4.76 17.34
C LEU A 186 -24.71 4.27 16.82
N HIS A 187 -25.81 4.74 17.40
CA HIS A 187 -27.15 4.24 17.08
C HIS A 187 -28.13 5.34 16.65
N SER A 188 -27.89 6.60 17.02
CA SER A 188 -28.82 7.74 16.82
C SER A 188 -29.22 7.96 15.36
N GLN A 189 -28.31 7.70 14.42
CA GLN A 189 -28.54 7.83 12.96
C GLN A 189 -28.40 6.46 12.24
N GLY A 190 -28.60 5.36 12.99
CA GLY A 190 -28.41 4.00 12.53
C GLY A 190 -26.94 3.55 12.60
N PHE A 191 -26.72 2.31 12.97
CA PHE A 191 -25.37 1.74 13.07
C PHE A 191 -24.76 1.48 11.69
N ALA A 192 -25.53 0.98 10.74
CA ALA A 192 -25.10 0.70 9.37
C ALA A 192 -26.04 1.39 8.35
N PRO A 193 -26.05 2.73 8.29
CA PRO A 193 -27.01 3.48 7.48
C PRO A 193 -26.87 3.24 5.97
N PHE A 194 -25.70 2.78 5.53
CA PHE A 194 -25.39 2.49 4.11
C PHE A 194 -25.27 0.99 3.82
N GLY A 195 -25.66 0.14 4.76
CA GLY A 195 -25.62 -1.33 4.62
C GLY A 195 -24.22 -1.90 4.46
N SER A 196 -24.16 -3.15 3.99
CA SER A 196 -22.87 -3.84 3.74
C SER A 196 -22.07 -3.20 2.60
N ALA A 197 -22.73 -2.66 1.58
CA ALA A 197 -22.06 -1.97 0.49
C ALA A 197 -21.24 -0.75 0.98
N GLY A 198 -21.75 -0.03 1.97
CA GLY A 198 -21.00 1.06 2.62
C GLY A 198 -19.75 0.56 3.35
N VAL A 199 -19.87 -0.56 4.08
CA VAL A 199 -18.74 -1.20 4.77
C VAL A 199 -17.66 -1.64 3.76
N GLU A 200 -18.05 -2.25 2.67
CA GLU A 200 -17.16 -2.70 1.59
C GLU A 200 -16.48 -1.53 0.87
N ALA A 201 -17.25 -0.51 0.49
CA ALA A 201 -16.72 0.69 -0.16
C ALA A 201 -15.72 1.45 0.74
N ALA A 202 -15.95 1.51 2.04
CA ALA A 202 -15.08 2.21 2.98
C ALA A 202 -13.68 1.57 3.06
N ILE A 203 -13.54 0.28 2.78
CA ILE A 203 -12.23 -0.40 2.79
C ILE A 203 -11.30 0.24 1.74
N SER A 204 -11.79 0.52 0.55
CA SER A 204 -11.01 1.13 -0.52
C SER A 204 -11.16 2.65 -0.55
N ALA A 205 -12.37 3.17 -0.78
CA ALA A 205 -12.63 4.59 -0.97
C ALA A 205 -12.51 5.40 0.33
N GLY A 206 -12.72 4.78 1.48
CA GLY A 206 -12.54 5.40 2.79
C GLY A 206 -11.08 5.58 3.22
N GLY A 207 -10.14 4.94 2.50
CA GLY A 207 -8.72 5.02 2.80
C GLY A 207 -8.22 3.98 3.80
N ILE A 208 -9.05 2.99 4.19
CA ILE A 208 -8.67 1.95 5.17
C ILE A 208 -7.54 1.08 4.64
N ILE A 209 -7.68 0.54 3.44
CA ILE A 209 -6.62 -0.32 2.89
C ILE A 209 -5.31 0.46 2.73
N PHE A 210 -5.39 1.72 2.30
CA PHE A 210 -4.24 2.60 2.24
C PHE A 210 -3.56 2.76 3.62
N ALA A 211 -4.35 2.93 4.68
CA ALA A 211 -3.82 3.09 6.03
C ALA A 211 -3.05 1.85 6.55
N TYR A 212 -3.37 0.65 6.04
CA TYR A 212 -2.67 -0.58 6.42
C TYR A 212 -1.44 -0.92 5.56
N LEU A 213 -1.16 -0.15 4.51
CA LEU A 213 -0.12 -0.49 3.54
C LEU A 213 1.29 -0.15 4.08
N GLY A 214 1.96 -1.15 4.59
CA GLY A 214 3.31 -1.06 5.13
C GLY A 214 4.09 -2.38 5.06
N LEU A 215 3.52 -3.43 4.46
CA LEU A 215 4.16 -4.74 4.38
C LEU A 215 5.31 -4.76 3.37
N THR A 216 5.11 -4.14 2.23
CA THR A 216 6.04 -4.21 1.10
C THR A 216 7.37 -3.50 1.33
N PRO A 217 7.48 -2.40 2.10
CA PRO A 217 8.79 -1.88 2.52
C PRO A 217 9.63 -2.91 3.28
N ILE A 218 9.02 -3.70 4.17
CA ILE A 218 9.71 -4.79 4.89
C ILE A 218 10.28 -5.82 3.90
N ILE A 219 9.47 -6.24 2.93
CA ILE A 219 9.89 -7.23 1.91
C ILE A 219 10.92 -6.64 0.93
N SER A 220 10.79 -5.36 0.60
CA SER A 220 11.70 -4.70 -0.34
C SER A 220 13.14 -4.61 0.19
N VAL A 221 13.31 -4.52 1.52
CA VAL A 221 14.61 -4.46 2.19
C VAL A 221 15.07 -5.81 2.75
N ALA A 222 14.42 -6.91 2.38
CA ALA A 222 14.66 -8.24 2.96
C ALA A 222 16.13 -8.68 2.89
N SER A 223 16.87 -8.33 1.84
CA SER A 223 18.31 -8.61 1.68
C SER A 223 19.21 -7.85 2.67
N GLU A 224 18.71 -6.78 3.29
CA GLU A 224 19.42 -5.93 4.24
C GLU A 224 19.13 -6.31 5.72
N VAL A 225 18.30 -7.33 5.94
CA VAL A 225 17.82 -7.76 7.27
C VAL A 225 18.75 -8.80 7.89
N GLN A 226 19.05 -8.62 9.19
CA GLN A 226 19.74 -9.62 10.00
C GLN A 226 18.75 -10.72 10.40
N ASN A 227 19.15 -12.01 10.28
CA ASN A 227 18.29 -13.16 10.57
C ASN A 227 16.90 -13.08 9.93
N PRO A 228 16.80 -12.91 8.60
CA PRO A 228 15.53 -12.57 7.92
C PRO A 228 14.42 -13.61 8.15
N GLN A 229 14.81 -14.88 8.30
CA GLN A 229 13.91 -16.03 8.51
C GLN A 229 12.98 -15.87 9.73
N ARG A 230 13.45 -15.23 10.80
CA ARG A 230 12.67 -14.95 12.01
C ARG A 230 12.20 -13.50 12.06
N THR A 231 13.07 -12.58 11.68
CA THR A 231 12.84 -11.14 11.81
C THR A 231 11.69 -10.66 10.93
N ILE A 232 11.63 -11.11 9.66
CA ILE A 232 10.60 -10.69 8.72
C ILE A 232 9.20 -11.13 9.18
N PRO A 233 8.93 -12.42 9.51
CA PRO A 233 7.61 -12.82 9.99
C PRO A 233 7.16 -12.08 11.26
N VAL A 234 8.04 -11.94 12.24
CA VAL A 234 7.71 -11.26 13.50
C VAL A 234 7.37 -9.79 13.25
N ALA A 235 8.18 -9.09 12.47
CA ALA A 235 7.94 -7.67 12.17
C ALA A 235 6.63 -7.45 11.39
N LEU A 236 6.34 -8.29 10.39
CA LEU A 236 5.10 -8.20 9.60
C LEU A 236 3.85 -8.39 10.46
N ILE A 237 3.78 -9.49 11.19
CA ILE A 237 2.59 -9.83 12.01
C ILE A 237 2.40 -8.77 13.10
N LEU A 238 3.46 -8.42 13.81
CA LEU A 238 3.39 -7.43 14.89
C LEU A 238 2.93 -6.06 14.38
N SER A 239 3.44 -5.62 13.24
CA SER A 239 3.07 -4.34 12.65
C SER A 239 1.57 -4.27 12.30
N VAL A 240 1.02 -5.30 11.67
CA VAL A 240 -0.39 -5.32 11.28
C VAL A 240 -1.32 -5.42 12.50
N VAL A 241 -1.01 -6.30 13.46
CA VAL A 241 -1.86 -6.51 14.64
C VAL A 241 -1.93 -5.24 15.49
N LEU A 242 -0.77 -4.62 15.79
CA LEU A 242 -0.74 -3.38 16.58
C LEU A 242 -1.47 -2.23 15.86
N SER A 243 -1.27 -2.09 14.55
CA SER A 243 -1.95 -1.06 13.78
C SER A 243 -3.47 -1.26 13.75
N THR A 244 -3.95 -2.50 13.61
CA THR A 244 -5.39 -2.80 13.64
C THR A 244 -6.02 -2.37 14.95
N ILE A 245 -5.40 -2.70 16.09
CA ILE A 245 -5.90 -2.31 17.40
C ILE A 245 -6.01 -0.77 17.50
N ILE A 246 -4.94 -0.06 17.13
CA ILE A 246 -4.91 1.40 17.23
C ILE A 246 -5.93 2.05 16.29
N TYR A 247 -6.05 1.59 15.05
CA TYR A 247 -6.97 2.16 14.06
C TYR A 247 -8.44 1.95 14.44
N VAL A 248 -8.80 0.78 14.95
CA VAL A 248 -10.16 0.52 15.45
C VAL A 248 -10.47 1.44 16.63
N LEU A 249 -9.54 1.60 17.58
CA LEU A 249 -9.73 2.50 18.72
C LEU A 249 -9.85 3.97 18.28
N LEU A 250 -9.04 4.42 17.31
CA LEU A 250 -9.13 5.77 16.75
C LEU A 250 -10.50 6.02 16.09
N GLN A 251 -10.99 5.08 15.28
CA GLN A 251 -12.30 5.20 14.63
C GLN A 251 -13.44 5.25 15.65
N VAL A 252 -13.42 4.37 16.63
CA VAL A 252 -14.44 4.33 17.70
C VAL A 252 -14.42 5.63 18.51
N ALA A 253 -13.23 6.10 18.89
CA ALA A 253 -13.07 7.35 19.63
C ALA A 253 -13.60 8.55 18.83
N PHE A 254 -13.30 8.61 17.53
CA PHE A 254 -13.81 9.67 16.64
C PHE A 254 -15.34 9.65 16.58
N LEU A 255 -15.96 8.50 16.27
CA LEU A 255 -17.41 8.35 16.17
C LEU A 255 -18.14 8.77 17.46
N GLY A 256 -17.64 8.32 18.61
CA GLY A 256 -18.26 8.59 19.90
C GLY A 256 -18.09 10.03 20.39
N SER A 257 -17.08 10.75 19.92
CA SER A 257 -16.78 12.12 20.39
C SER A 257 -17.44 13.23 19.57
N ILE A 258 -18.08 12.92 18.44
CA ILE A 258 -18.77 13.91 17.61
C ILE A 258 -19.97 14.51 18.40
N PRO A 259 -20.09 15.85 18.49
CA PRO A 259 -21.26 16.49 19.08
C PRO A 259 -22.57 16.09 18.40
N SER A 260 -23.61 15.79 19.20
CA SER A 260 -24.88 15.25 18.69
C SER A 260 -25.58 16.18 17.68
N GLU A 261 -25.39 17.50 17.82
CA GLU A 261 -25.90 18.50 16.91
C GLU A 261 -25.34 18.37 15.49
N MET A 262 -24.07 17.95 15.38
CA MET A 262 -23.40 17.76 14.09
C MET A 262 -23.83 16.48 13.38
N LEU A 263 -24.45 15.54 14.10
CA LEU A 263 -25.03 14.31 13.54
C LEU A 263 -26.47 14.46 13.07
N SER A 264 -27.10 15.60 13.30
CA SER A 264 -28.53 15.85 12.91
C SER A 264 -28.79 15.66 11.41
N GLY A 265 -27.80 15.91 10.56
CA GLY A 265 -27.84 15.68 9.12
C GLY A 265 -27.44 14.26 8.67
N GLY A 266 -27.24 13.34 9.61
CA GLY A 266 -26.75 11.98 9.33
C GLY A 266 -25.26 11.90 9.04
N TRP A 267 -24.77 10.69 8.72
CA TRP A 267 -23.35 10.40 8.56
C TRP A 267 -22.75 10.89 7.23
N ALA A 268 -23.54 10.97 6.16
CA ALA A 268 -23.05 11.26 4.80
C ALA A 268 -22.23 12.57 4.68
N GLY A 269 -22.55 13.59 5.47
CA GLY A 269 -21.88 14.89 5.45
C GLY A 269 -20.66 15.04 6.36
N ILE A 270 -20.31 14.02 7.12
CA ILE A 270 -19.26 14.11 8.17
C ILE A 270 -17.88 14.44 7.59
N SER A 271 -17.53 13.89 6.45
CA SER A 271 -16.22 14.18 5.83
C SER A 271 -16.06 15.63 5.36
N GLN A 272 -17.16 16.31 5.07
CA GLN A 272 -17.16 17.74 4.72
C GLN A 272 -17.05 18.62 5.97
N GLN A 273 -17.65 18.21 7.09
CA GLN A 273 -17.58 18.92 8.36
C GLN A 273 -16.21 18.75 9.04
N PHE A 274 -15.58 17.60 8.87
CA PHE A 274 -14.29 17.25 9.44
C PHE A 274 -13.28 16.92 8.34
N SER A 275 -12.83 17.92 7.59
CA SER A 275 -11.86 17.74 6.50
C SER A 275 -10.46 17.35 7.00
N LEU A 276 -10.11 17.79 8.22
CA LEU A 276 -8.93 17.35 8.98
C LEU A 276 -9.42 16.70 10.29
N PRO A 277 -9.89 15.44 10.26
CA PRO A 277 -10.78 14.85 11.26
C PRO A 277 -10.39 15.09 12.72
N TYR A 278 -9.20 14.68 13.10
CA TYR A 278 -8.77 14.75 14.52
C TYR A 278 -8.40 16.17 14.96
N ARG A 279 -7.93 17.02 14.05
CA ARG A 279 -7.73 18.44 14.31
C ARG A 279 -9.08 19.14 14.49
N ASP A 280 -10.03 18.90 13.61
CA ASP A 280 -11.31 19.59 13.59
C ASP A 280 -12.17 19.16 14.78
N ILE A 281 -12.20 17.87 15.12
CA ILE A 281 -12.91 17.38 16.32
C ILE A 281 -12.30 17.98 17.60
N ALA A 282 -10.97 18.07 17.70
CA ALA A 282 -10.32 18.69 18.84
C ALA A 282 -10.70 20.17 19.01
N ILE A 283 -10.75 20.93 17.91
CA ILE A 283 -11.21 22.32 17.91
C ILE A 283 -12.67 22.41 18.36
N THR A 284 -13.54 21.57 17.78
CA THR A 284 -14.98 21.53 18.10
C THR A 284 -15.24 21.24 19.58
N LEU A 285 -14.39 20.42 20.21
CA LEU A 285 -14.47 20.10 21.64
C LEU A 285 -13.72 21.11 22.53
N GLY A 286 -13.22 22.21 21.96
CA GLY A 286 -12.50 23.26 22.70
C GLY A 286 -11.07 22.91 23.12
N MET A 287 -10.47 21.86 22.50
CA MET A 287 -9.14 21.36 22.86
C MET A 287 -8.08 21.85 21.86
N GLY A 288 -7.80 23.17 21.85
CA GLY A 288 -6.81 23.76 20.95
C GLY A 288 -5.40 23.17 21.09
N TRP A 289 -5.00 22.76 22.30
CA TRP A 289 -3.73 22.10 22.55
C TRP A 289 -3.62 20.72 21.84
N LEU A 290 -4.73 19.95 21.82
CA LEU A 290 -4.76 18.66 21.13
C LEU A 290 -4.72 18.87 19.61
N ALA A 291 -5.45 19.86 19.10
CA ALA A 291 -5.40 20.24 17.69
C ALA A 291 -3.99 20.63 17.25
N PHE A 292 -3.24 21.36 18.09
CA PHE A 292 -1.84 21.70 17.83
C PHE A 292 -0.96 20.45 17.73
N LEU A 293 -1.08 19.52 18.67
CA LEU A 293 -0.33 18.25 18.64
C LEU A 293 -0.66 17.39 17.42
N VAL A 294 -1.97 17.30 17.06
CA VAL A 294 -2.41 16.56 15.86
C VAL A 294 -1.82 17.15 14.60
N VAL A 295 -1.81 18.48 14.42
CA VAL A 295 -1.21 19.13 13.25
C VAL A 295 0.32 18.90 13.23
N SER A 296 0.98 18.98 14.38
CA SER A 296 2.42 18.71 14.49
C SER A 296 2.74 17.28 14.03
N ASP A 297 2.00 16.29 14.52
CA ASP A 297 2.17 14.90 14.13
C ASP A 297 1.80 14.67 12.67
N ALA A 298 0.75 15.32 12.17
CA ALA A 298 0.30 15.19 10.78
C ALA A 298 1.30 15.76 9.75
N ILE A 299 2.24 16.55 10.18
CA ILE A 299 3.40 16.95 9.36
C ILE A 299 4.51 15.89 9.44
N ILE A 300 4.78 15.38 10.64
CA ILE A 300 5.90 14.46 10.91
C ILE A 300 5.56 13.03 10.42
N SER A 301 4.39 12.53 10.78
CA SER A 301 3.99 11.14 10.54
C SER A 301 3.92 10.77 9.05
N PRO A 302 3.19 11.50 8.20
CA PRO A 302 3.18 11.25 6.76
C PRO A 302 4.56 11.44 6.13
N SER A 303 5.29 12.47 6.56
CA SER A 303 6.67 12.71 6.10
C SER A 303 7.58 11.52 6.38
N GLY A 304 7.47 10.90 7.56
CA GLY A 304 8.21 9.69 7.91
C GLY A 304 7.84 8.50 7.02
N THR A 305 6.57 8.29 6.72
CA THR A 305 6.11 7.25 5.78
C THR A 305 6.63 7.51 4.37
N GLY A 306 6.54 8.73 3.87
CA GLY A 306 7.12 9.13 2.59
C GLY A 306 8.63 8.84 2.52
N ASN A 307 9.37 9.08 3.60
CA ASN A 307 10.79 8.75 3.70
C ASN A 307 11.06 7.24 3.62
N ILE A 308 10.22 6.41 4.26
CA ILE A 308 10.32 4.94 4.18
C ILE A 308 10.15 4.46 2.74
N TYR A 309 9.14 4.97 2.04
CA TYR A 309 8.91 4.60 0.64
C TYR A 309 9.96 5.20 -0.31
N MET A 310 10.54 6.36 0.00
CA MET A 310 11.71 6.89 -0.71
C MET A 310 12.93 5.94 -0.58
N ASN A 311 13.04 5.20 0.53
CA ASN A 311 14.04 4.16 0.74
C ASN A 311 13.69 2.86 0.01
N ALA A 312 12.44 2.39 0.11
CA ALA A 312 12.01 1.09 -0.40
C ALA A 312 11.87 1.05 -1.94
N THR A 313 11.34 2.11 -2.55
CA THR A 313 11.05 2.18 -4.00
C THR A 313 12.29 1.93 -4.87
N PRO A 314 13.49 2.45 -4.57
CA PRO A 314 14.69 2.13 -5.34
C PRO A 314 15.02 0.65 -5.38
N ARG A 315 14.69 -0.13 -4.32
CA ARG A 315 14.89 -1.59 -4.29
C ARG A 315 13.89 -2.30 -5.19
N VAL A 316 12.67 -1.78 -5.30
CA VAL A 316 11.66 -2.27 -6.25
C VAL A 316 12.14 -2.03 -7.69
N VAL A 317 12.62 -0.84 -8.00
CA VAL A 317 13.19 -0.50 -9.33
C VAL A 317 14.39 -1.38 -9.65
N TYR A 318 15.28 -1.57 -8.68
CA TYR A 318 16.42 -2.49 -8.79
C TYR A 318 15.96 -3.92 -9.08
N GLY A 319 15.00 -4.44 -8.30
CA GLY A 319 14.44 -5.78 -8.49
C GLY A 319 13.83 -5.97 -9.87
N TRP A 320 13.12 -4.95 -10.38
CA TRP A 320 12.57 -4.97 -11.73
C TRP A 320 13.66 -4.99 -12.81
N ALA A 321 14.70 -4.18 -12.67
CA ALA A 321 15.83 -4.16 -13.58
C ALA A 321 16.62 -5.49 -13.56
N ARG A 322 16.79 -6.09 -12.37
CA ARG A 322 17.41 -7.43 -12.22
C ARG A 322 16.58 -8.54 -12.87
N ALA A 323 15.26 -8.41 -12.88
CA ALA A 323 14.37 -9.33 -13.60
C ALA A 323 14.50 -9.24 -15.15
N GLY A 324 15.33 -8.35 -15.67
CA GLY A 324 15.66 -8.25 -17.09
C GLY A 324 14.68 -7.49 -17.96
N THR A 325 13.56 -6.99 -17.40
CA THR A 325 12.50 -6.31 -18.16
C THR A 325 12.44 -4.79 -17.94
N PHE A 326 13.49 -4.24 -17.31
CA PHE A 326 13.68 -2.81 -17.15
C PHE A 326 15.13 -2.39 -17.46
N PHE A 327 15.42 -1.11 -17.46
CA PHE A 327 16.72 -0.59 -17.89
C PHE A 327 17.87 -1.03 -16.98
N LYS A 328 18.92 -1.60 -17.56
CA LYS A 328 20.09 -2.14 -16.84
C LYS A 328 20.81 -1.12 -15.93
N ILE A 329 20.69 0.19 -16.21
CA ILE A 329 21.30 1.23 -15.38
C ILE A 329 20.81 1.17 -13.93
N PHE A 330 19.58 0.72 -13.69
CA PHE A 330 18.97 0.64 -12.36
C PHE A 330 19.43 -0.57 -11.55
N THR A 331 20.25 -1.47 -12.12
CA THR A 331 20.92 -2.54 -11.36
C THR A 331 22.20 -2.08 -10.67
N ARG A 332 22.61 -0.81 -10.85
CA ARG A 332 23.81 -0.28 -10.23
C ARG A 332 23.56 0.09 -8.78
N VAL A 333 24.36 -0.51 -7.88
CA VAL A 333 24.39 -0.21 -6.46
C VAL A 333 25.73 0.45 -6.14
N ASP A 334 25.69 1.51 -5.38
CA ASP A 334 26.90 2.22 -4.95
C ASP A 334 27.72 1.35 -3.98
N GLY A 335 29.02 1.20 -4.25
CA GLY A 335 29.88 0.26 -3.51
C GLY A 335 30.14 0.63 -2.06
N GLU A 336 30.12 1.92 -1.73
CA GLU A 336 30.36 2.41 -0.37
C GLU A 336 29.08 2.42 0.47
N SER A 337 28.01 3.00 -0.06
CA SER A 337 26.74 3.18 0.67
C SER A 337 25.80 1.99 0.59
N GLY A 338 25.91 1.14 -0.44
CA GLY A 338 24.96 0.05 -0.71
C GLY A 338 23.60 0.55 -1.22
N ILE A 339 23.52 1.74 -1.82
CA ILE A 339 22.28 2.36 -2.28
C ILE A 339 22.21 2.31 -3.81
N PRO A 340 21.06 1.92 -4.39
CA PRO A 340 20.84 1.97 -5.83
C PRO A 340 20.55 3.40 -6.29
N ARG A 341 21.57 4.26 -6.36
CA ARG A 341 21.43 5.70 -6.63
C ARG A 341 20.67 6.04 -7.93
N PRO A 342 20.89 5.36 -9.07
CA PRO A 342 20.09 5.67 -10.28
C PRO A 342 18.59 5.42 -10.06
N ALA A 343 18.24 4.35 -9.35
CA ALA A 343 16.86 4.03 -9.00
C ALA A 343 16.27 5.07 -8.01
N LEU A 344 17.09 5.60 -7.09
CA LEU A 344 16.67 6.66 -6.18
C LEU A 344 16.36 7.96 -6.93
N TRP A 345 17.13 8.32 -7.97
CA TRP A 345 16.83 9.47 -8.81
C TRP A 345 15.51 9.32 -9.57
N LEU A 346 15.23 8.12 -10.12
CA LEU A 346 13.95 7.84 -10.76
C LEU A 346 12.79 7.95 -9.76
N THR A 347 12.95 7.40 -8.57
CA THR A 347 11.96 7.48 -7.48
C THR A 347 11.64 8.92 -7.14
N PHE A 348 12.65 9.75 -6.97
CA PHE A 348 12.50 11.18 -6.69
C PHE A 348 11.74 11.92 -7.81
N ALA A 349 12.12 11.70 -9.06
CA ALA A 349 11.45 12.32 -10.22
C ALA A 349 9.96 11.93 -10.30
N LEU A 350 9.63 10.65 -10.07
CA LEU A 350 8.25 10.18 -10.06
C LEU A 350 7.46 10.73 -8.87
N SER A 351 8.08 10.88 -7.70
CA SER A 351 7.44 11.48 -6.53
C SER A 351 7.04 12.94 -6.78
N ILE A 352 7.84 13.69 -7.54
CA ILE A 352 7.46 15.04 -7.97
C ILE A 352 6.34 14.97 -9.00
N PHE A 353 6.45 14.07 -9.98
CA PHE A 353 5.47 13.93 -11.07
C PHE A 353 4.05 13.75 -10.53
N TRP A 354 3.80 12.83 -9.59
CA TRP A 354 2.46 12.54 -9.10
C TRP A 354 1.78 13.73 -8.40
N THR A 355 2.53 14.69 -7.88
CA THR A 355 1.96 15.90 -7.26
C THR A 355 1.34 16.87 -8.27
N LEU A 356 1.60 16.71 -9.57
CA LEU A 356 1.11 17.58 -10.63
C LEU A 356 -0.33 17.21 -11.06
N PRO A 357 -0.61 15.95 -11.56
CA PRO A 357 -1.96 15.58 -11.95
C PRO A 357 -2.89 15.33 -10.76
N PHE A 358 -2.35 14.99 -9.58
CA PHE A 358 -3.11 14.66 -8.38
C PHE A 358 -2.67 15.52 -7.19
N PRO A 359 -3.09 16.80 -7.15
CA PRO A 359 -2.51 17.77 -6.21
C PRO A 359 -3.05 17.68 -4.77
N SER A 360 -4.06 16.84 -4.48
CA SER A 360 -4.63 16.67 -3.14
C SER A 360 -4.69 15.21 -2.72
N TRP A 361 -4.79 14.97 -1.40
CA TRP A 361 -4.88 13.64 -0.81
C TRP A 361 -6.09 12.87 -1.36
N GLU A 362 -7.24 13.52 -1.44
CA GLU A 362 -8.50 12.92 -1.91
C GLU A 362 -8.42 12.46 -3.36
N LYS A 363 -7.61 13.13 -4.18
CA LYS A 363 -7.39 12.74 -5.59
C LYS A 363 -6.40 11.59 -5.75
N LEU A 364 -5.41 11.50 -4.85
CA LEU A 364 -4.38 10.46 -4.89
C LEU A 364 -4.85 9.14 -4.29
N ILE A 365 -5.73 9.16 -3.27
CA ILE A 365 -6.03 8.00 -2.45
C ILE A 365 -6.56 6.80 -3.25
N GLY A 366 -7.42 7.03 -4.24
CA GLY A 366 -7.97 5.96 -5.08
C GLY A 366 -6.90 5.25 -5.92
N VAL A 367 -6.01 6.04 -6.53
CA VAL A 367 -4.90 5.52 -7.35
C VAL A 367 -3.93 4.69 -6.51
N VAL A 368 -3.49 5.27 -5.39
CA VAL A 368 -2.50 4.64 -4.52
C VAL A 368 -3.06 3.34 -3.93
N SER A 369 -4.28 3.36 -3.40
CA SER A 369 -4.93 2.19 -2.78
C SER A 369 -5.06 1.03 -3.77
N ALA A 370 -5.64 1.27 -4.94
CA ALA A 370 -5.86 0.22 -5.93
C ALA A 370 -4.54 -0.33 -6.49
N ALA A 371 -3.57 0.55 -6.81
CA ALA A 371 -2.26 0.12 -7.30
C ALA A 371 -1.50 -0.73 -6.28
N LEU A 372 -1.56 -0.36 -5.00
CA LEU A 372 -0.91 -1.13 -3.94
C LEU A 372 -1.54 -2.51 -3.75
N VAL A 373 -2.88 -2.59 -3.69
CA VAL A 373 -3.56 -3.89 -3.55
C VAL A 373 -3.30 -4.79 -4.76
N LEU A 374 -3.26 -4.25 -5.97
CA LEU A 374 -2.88 -5.02 -7.16
C LEU A 374 -1.46 -5.57 -7.05
N SER A 375 -0.52 -4.82 -6.50
CA SER A 375 0.84 -5.31 -6.29
C SER A 375 0.91 -6.43 -5.25
N TYR A 376 0.02 -6.46 -4.26
CA TYR A 376 -0.05 -7.50 -3.23
C TYR A 376 -0.81 -8.75 -3.68
N ALA A 377 -1.83 -8.58 -4.51
CA ALA A 377 -2.76 -9.64 -4.89
C ALA A 377 -2.07 -10.86 -5.53
N ILE A 378 -0.91 -10.68 -6.12
CA ILE A 378 -0.18 -11.72 -6.84
C ILE A 378 0.63 -12.62 -5.89
N ALA A 379 0.93 -12.17 -4.68
CA ALA A 379 1.71 -12.95 -3.71
C ALA A 379 1.13 -14.34 -3.39
N PRO A 380 -0.19 -14.52 -3.17
CA PRO A 380 -0.77 -15.85 -2.95
C PRO A 380 -0.57 -16.81 -4.12
N VAL A 381 -0.73 -16.34 -5.36
CA VAL A 381 -0.50 -17.14 -6.56
C VAL A 381 0.98 -17.46 -6.74
N THR A 382 1.86 -16.50 -6.48
CA THR A 382 3.31 -16.68 -6.48
C THR A 382 3.75 -17.77 -5.49
N ALA A 383 3.25 -17.71 -4.26
CA ALA A 383 3.59 -18.70 -3.23
C ALA A 383 3.07 -20.09 -3.59
N ALA A 384 1.85 -20.20 -4.16
CA ALA A 384 1.31 -21.45 -4.67
C ALA A 384 2.17 -22.02 -5.81
N GLY A 385 2.59 -21.16 -6.74
CA GLY A 385 3.49 -21.53 -7.84
C GLY A 385 4.85 -22.02 -7.35
N LEU A 386 5.50 -21.30 -6.43
CA LEU A 386 6.79 -21.69 -5.86
C LEU A 386 6.71 -22.98 -5.04
N ARG A 387 5.61 -23.25 -4.35
CA ARG A 387 5.41 -24.53 -3.66
C ARG A 387 5.35 -25.71 -4.64
N ARG A 388 4.89 -25.47 -5.86
CA ARG A 388 4.73 -26.48 -6.90
C ARG A 388 6.00 -26.68 -7.73
N ASN A 389 6.65 -25.58 -8.16
CA ASN A 389 7.78 -25.64 -9.08
C ASN A 389 9.17 -25.55 -8.41
N ALA A 390 9.19 -25.30 -7.10
CA ALA A 390 10.38 -25.34 -6.25
C ALA A 390 10.07 -26.01 -4.91
N PRO A 391 9.66 -27.30 -4.88
CA PRO A 391 9.26 -28.00 -3.65
C PRO A 391 10.41 -28.07 -2.62
N ASP A 392 11.65 -28.19 -3.10
CA ASP A 392 12.85 -28.33 -2.27
C ASP A 392 13.40 -27.01 -1.73
N LEU A 393 12.77 -25.86 -2.10
CA LEU A 393 13.17 -24.56 -1.60
C LEU A 393 12.97 -24.51 -0.08
N PRO A 394 14.03 -24.21 0.72
CA PRO A 394 13.90 -24.07 2.16
C PRO A 394 12.86 -23.00 2.54
N ARG A 395 11.90 -23.36 3.37
CA ARG A 395 10.84 -22.46 3.88
C ARG A 395 10.89 -22.44 5.40
N PRO A 396 11.74 -21.61 6.02
CA PRO A 396 11.85 -21.51 7.47
C PRO A 396 10.53 -21.12 8.14
N PHE A 397 9.74 -20.29 7.45
CA PHE A 397 8.36 -19.99 7.82
C PHE A 397 7.43 -20.68 6.82
N PHE A 398 6.74 -21.73 7.27
CA PHE A 398 5.86 -22.54 6.42
C PHE A 398 4.41 -22.46 6.89
N VAL A 399 3.52 -22.01 6.01
CA VAL A 399 2.08 -21.90 6.29
C VAL A 399 1.38 -23.23 6.03
N ARG A 400 1.04 -23.97 7.09
CA ARG A 400 0.40 -25.31 6.97
C ARG A 400 -0.97 -25.28 6.30
N GLY A 401 -1.79 -24.27 6.57
CA GLY A 401 -3.14 -24.08 6.01
C GLY A 401 -3.19 -23.34 4.67
N PHE A 402 -2.13 -23.34 3.88
CA PHE A 402 -2.05 -22.53 2.67
C PHE A 402 -3.11 -22.87 1.60
N CYS A 403 -3.62 -24.10 1.58
CA CYS A 403 -4.71 -24.51 0.67
C CYS A 403 -6.00 -23.68 0.86
N VAL A 404 -6.20 -23.10 2.05
CA VAL A 404 -7.31 -22.18 2.34
C VAL A 404 -6.81 -20.74 2.33
N LEU A 405 -5.67 -20.45 2.97
CA LEU A 405 -5.12 -19.10 3.07
C LEU A 405 -4.84 -18.49 1.70
N GLY A 406 -4.25 -19.24 0.78
CA GLY A 406 -3.90 -18.75 -0.56
C GLY A 406 -5.12 -18.25 -1.34
N PRO A 407 -6.14 -19.10 -1.62
CA PRO A 407 -7.35 -18.66 -2.31
C PRO A 407 -8.07 -17.52 -1.57
N VAL A 408 -8.25 -17.60 -0.25
CA VAL A 408 -8.94 -16.56 0.53
C VAL A 408 -8.19 -15.21 0.43
N SER A 409 -6.87 -15.21 0.54
CA SER A 409 -6.06 -13.99 0.40
C SER A 409 -6.19 -13.37 -0.98
N PHE A 410 -6.25 -14.18 -2.03
CA PHE A 410 -6.42 -13.68 -3.39
C PHE A 410 -7.83 -13.15 -3.64
N ILE A 411 -8.87 -13.86 -3.16
CA ILE A 411 -10.27 -13.43 -3.27
C ILE A 411 -10.45 -12.07 -2.59
N ILE A 412 -9.98 -11.91 -1.34
CA ILE A 412 -10.17 -10.66 -0.60
C ILE A 412 -9.42 -9.51 -1.27
N SER A 413 -8.25 -9.75 -1.86
CA SER A 413 -7.51 -8.76 -2.64
C SER A 413 -8.28 -8.34 -3.89
N ALA A 414 -8.87 -9.31 -4.61
CA ALA A 414 -9.68 -9.05 -5.79
C ALA A 414 -10.93 -8.22 -5.45
N LEU A 415 -11.58 -8.53 -4.33
CA LEU A 415 -12.73 -7.79 -3.82
C LEU A 415 -12.35 -6.34 -3.47
N ILE A 416 -11.23 -6.11 -2.80
CA ILE A 416 -10.76 -4.77 -2.47
C ILE A 416 -10.49 -3.95 -3.74
N VAL A 417 -9.88 -4.55 -4.77
CA VAL A 417 -9.71 -3.89 -6.08
C VAL A 417 -11.06 -3.55 -6.70
N TYR A 418 -12.01 -4.48 -6.69
CA TYR A 418 -13.36 -4.28 -7.22
C TYR A 418 -14.10 -3.15 -6.48
N TRP A 419 -14.06 -3.12 -5.15
CA TRP A 419 -14.68 -2.09 -4.31
C TRP A 419 -14.05 -0.70 -4.47
N SER A 420 -12.91 -0.57 -5.15
CA SER A 420 -12.32 0.72 -5.50
C SER A 420 -13.17 1.50 -6.53
N GLY A 421 -14.11 0.82 -7.18
CA GLY A 421 -15.11 1.40 -8.07
C GLY A 421 -14.64 1.54 -9.51
N TRP A 422 -15.61 1.67 -10.41
CA TRP A 422 -15.43 1.69 -11.86
C TRP A 422 -14.38 2.71 -12.33
N ASN A 423 -14.45 3.94 -11.81
CA ASN A 423 -13.53 5.01 -12.23
C ASN A 423 -12.05 4.64 -12.02
N THR A 424 -11.72 3.96 -10.93
CA THR A 424 -10.32 3.56 -10.65
C THR A 424 -9.97 2.28 -11.39
N VAL A 425 -10.84 1.27 -11.35
CA VAL A 425 -10.60 -0.06 -11.94
C VAL A 425 -10.42 0.04 -13.45
N SER A 426 -11.25 0.81 -14.14
CA SER A 426 -11.26 0.87 -15.61
C SER A 426 -9.93 1.33 -16.20
N TRP A 427 -9.39 2.45 -15.73
CA TRP A 427 -8.14 2.96 -16.29
C TRP A 427 -6.90 2.22 -15.76
N LEU A 428 -6.88 1.85 -14.47
CA LEU A 428 -5.71 1.22 -13.87
C LEU A 428 -5.48 -0.19 -14.43
N LEU A 429 -6.53 -1.02 -14.50
CA LEU A 429 -6.43 -2.35 -15.09
C LEU A 429 -6.33 -2.29 -16.62
N GLY A 430 -7.00 -1.32 -17.26
CA GLY A 430 -6.85 -1.05 -18.68
C GLY A 430 -5.40 -0.70 -19.05
N LEU A 431 -4.73 0.09 -18.23
CA LEU A 431 -3.32 0.41 -18.40
C LEU A 431 -2.43 -0.84 -18.26
N GLN A 432 -2.74 -1.76 -17.35
CA GLN A 432 -2.02 -3.03 -17.22
C GLN A 432 -2.19 -3.93 -18.47
N ILE A 433 -3.39 -3.99 -19.04
CA ILE A 433 -3.63 -4.69 -20.30
C ILE A 433 -2.84 -4.02 -21.45
N LEU A 434 -2.82 -2.69 -21.49
CA LEU A 434 -2.00 -1.96 -22.46
C LEU A 434 -0.51 -2.30 -22.30
N MET A 435 0.00 -2.37 -21.07
CA MET A 435 1.39 -2.76 -20.83
C MET A 435 1.68 -4.20 -21.31
N PHE A 436 0.75 -5.11 -21.14
CA PHE A 436 0.87 -6.46 -21.71
C PHE A 436 0.99 -6.41 -23.26
N VAL A 437 0.14 -5.64 -23.93
CA VAL A 437 0.20 -5.45 -25.38
C VAL A 437 1.55 -4.85 -25.79
N VAL A 438 2.03 -3.83 -25.08
CA VAL A 438 3.35 -3.23 -25.33
C VAL A 438 4.46 -4.27 -25.20
N TYR A 439 4.42 -5.12 -24.17
CA TYR A 439 5.40 -6.19 -23.99
C TYR A 439 5.44 -7.15 -25.20
N ILE A 440 4.27 -7.55 -25.70
CA ILE A 440 4.18 -8.44 -26.87
C ILE A 440 4.69 -7.76 -28.15
N LEU A 441 4.38 -6.48 -28.36
CA LEU A 441 4.84 -5.72 -29.52
C LEU A 441 6.37 -5.56 -29.54
N PHE A 442 6.97 -5.36 -28.37
CA PHE A 442 8.43 -5.18 -28.23
C PHE A 442 9.18 -6.47 -27.86
N LYS A 443 8.57 -7.64 -28.02
CA LYS A 443 9.13 -8.96 -27.67
C LYS A 443 10.55 -9.20 -28.17
N ASN A 444 10.92 -8.67 -29.34
CA ASN A 444 12.24 -8.85 -29.95
C ASN A 444 13.36 -8.03 -29.26
N LYS A 445 12.98 -7.07 -28.39
CA LYS A 445 13.89 -6.24 -27.60
C LYS A 445 13.98 -6.68 -26.15
N VAL A 446 13.11 -7.61 -25.74
CA VAL A 446 13.08 -8.14 -24.37
C VAL A 446 14.10 -9.27 -24.27
N PRO A 447 15.03 -9.22 -23.32
CA PRO A 447 15.96 -10.32 -23.08
C PRO A 447 15.18 -11.55 -22.59
N THR A 448 15.19 -12.62 -23.35
CA THR A 448 14.65 -13.94 -22.92
C THR A 448 15.82 -14.77 -22.38
N HIS A 449 16.11 -14.64 -21.08
CA HIS A 449 17.30 -15.26 -20.51
C HIS A 449 17.18 -16.78 -20.31
N ALA A 450 16.04 -17.28 -19.86
CA ALA A 450 15.88 -18.71 -19.58
C ALA A 450 14.51 -19.27 -20.00
N VAL A 451 13.52 -18.42 -20.14
CA VAL A 451 12.13 -18.84 -20.39
C VAL A 451 11.66 -18.31 -21.73
N SER A 452 11.11 -19.19 -22.60
CA SER A 452 10.59 -18.78 -23.89
C SER A 452 9.39 -17.83 -23.73
N LEU A 453 9.20 -16.90 -24.68
CA LEU A 453 8.07 -15.96 -24.66
C LEU A 453 6.72 -16.70 -24.57
N LYS A 454 6.58 -17.85 -25.25
CA LYS A 454 5.37 -18.67 -25.20
C LYS A 454 5.08 -19.16 -23.77
N GLN A 455 6.08 -19.61 -23.05
CA GLN A 455 5.93 -20.03 -21.65
C GLN A 455 5.60 -18.85 -20.74
N GLN A 456 6.25 -17.69 -20.92
CA GLN A 456 5.94 -16.47 -20.17
C GLN A 456 4.49 -16.03 -20.35
N ILE A 457 3.98 -16.02 -21.60
CA ILE A 457 2.59 -15.67 -21.89
C ILE A 457 1.67 -16.71 -21.24
N TRP A 458 1.93 -17.99 -21.42
CA TRP A 458 1.09 -19.05 -20.86
C TRP A 458 0.99 -18.97 -19.32
N SER A 459 2.11 -18.74 -18.65
CA SER A 459 2.15 -18.63 -17.18
C SER A 459 1.56 -17.34 -16.63
N SER A 460 1.38 -16.29 -17.47
CA SER A 460 0.86 -14.98 -17.06
C SER A 460 -0.54 -14.65 -17.58
N LEU A 461 -1.09 -15.48 -18.48
CA LEU A 461 -2.38 -15.22 -19.15
C LEU A 461 -3.54 -15.09 -18.16
N TRP A 462 -3.50 -15.84 -17.05
CA TRP A 462 -4.48 -15.75 -15.99
C TRP A 462 -4.59 -14.33 -15.39
N LEU A 463 -3.48 -13.60 -15.31
CA LEU A 463 -3.46 -12.24 -14.79
C LEU A 463 -4.16 -11.26 -15.74
N ILE A 464 -3.96 -11.42 -17.05
CA ILE A 464 -4.65 -10.61 -18.06
C ILE A 464 -6.14 -10.92 -18.07
N ALA A 465 -6.52 -12.20 -17.95
CA ALA A 465 -7.90 -12.61 -17.79
C ALA A 465 -8.52 -12.03 -16.51
N PHE A 466 -7.78 -12.04 -15.41
CA PHE A 466 -8.19 -11.38 -14.16
C PHE A 466 -8.50 -9.90 -14.38
N TYR A 467 -7.58 -9.15 -14.98
CA TYR A 467 -7.79 -7.73 -15.25
C TYR A 467 -9.03 -7.49 -16.12
N ALA A 468 -9.18 -8.22 -17.20
CA ALA A 468 -10.33 -8.09 -18.11
C ALA A 468 -11.66 -8.42 -17.41
N LEU A 469 -11.71 -9.52 -16.66
CA LEU A 469 -12.93 -9.95 -15.95
C LEU A 469 -13.31 -8.98 -14.82
N ILE A 470 -12.34 -8.42 -14.08
CA ILE A 470 -12.62 -7.42 -13.05
C ILE A 470 -13.09 -6.11 -13.68
N ILE A 471 -12.56 -5.68 -14.82
CA ILE A 471 -13.07 -4.51 -15.57
C ILE A 471 -14.54 -4.73 -15.94
N ILE A 472 -14.87 -5.89 -16.53
CA ILE A 472 -16.24 -6.23 -16.93
C ILE A 472 -17.17 -6.26 -15.70
N ALA A 473 -16.76 -6.95 -14.63
CA ALA A 473 -17.53 -7.03 -13.40
C ALA A 473 -17.75 -5.64 -12.77
N SER A 474 -16.74 -4.78 -12.78
CA SER A 474 -16.83 -3.42 -12.25
C SER A 474 -17.77 -2.54 -13.10
N TYR A 475 -17.76 -2.69 -14.43
CA TYR A 475 -18.70 -1.98 -15.30
C TYR A 475 -20.14 -2.41 -15.04
N LEU A 476 -20.39 -3.71 -14.86
CA LEU A 476 -21.72 -4.26 -14.63
C LEU A 476 -22.21 -4.12 -13.18
N GLY A 477 -21.31 -3.88 -12.23
CA GLY A 477 -21.58 -3.91 -10.80
C GLY A 477 -22.12 -2.61 -10.22
N SER A 478 -22.29 -2.62 -8.90
CA SER A 478 -22.92 -1.54 -8.13
C SER A 478 -21.95 -0.43 -7.69
N PHE A 479 -20.63 -0.69 -7.69
CA PHE A 479 -19.62 0.27 -7.25
C PHE A 479 -19.20 1.23 -8.39
N GLY A 480 -20.11 2.14 -8.75
CA GLY A 480 -19.88 3.15 -9.80
C GLY A 480 -20.03 2.64 -11.24
N GLY A 481 -20.44 1.39 -11.45
CA GLY A 481 -20.82 0.81 -12.75
C GLY A 481 -22.30 1.10 -13.10
N ILE A 482 -22.80 0.38 -14.12
CA ILE A 482 -24.21 0.51 -14.59
C ILE A 482 -25.22 -0.21 -13.67
N ASN A 483 -24.75 -0.88 -12.62
CA ASN A 483 -25.57 -1.63 -11.66
C ASN A 483 -26.49 -2.69 -12.30
N ALA A 484 -26.03 -3.33 -13.37
CA ALA A 484 -26.74 -4.45 -14.00
C ALA A 484 -26.72 -5.70 -13.10
N ILE A 485 -25.64 -5.87 -12.34
CA ILE A 485 -25.53 -6.89 -11.28
C ILE A 485 -25.57 -6.11 -9.96
N GLY A 486 -26.70 -6.21 -9.27
CA GLY A 486 -26.90 -5.50 -8.00
C GLY A 486 -26.16 -6.17 -6.85
N HIS A 487 -25.85 -5.36 -5.81
CA HIS A 487 -25.29 -5.86 -4.56
C HIS A 487 -26.29 -6.77 -3.81
N PRO A 488 -25.88 -7.91 -3.23
CA PRO A 488 -24.49 -8.40 -3.07
C PRO A 488 -24.01 -9.39 -4.17
N TRP A 489 -24.79 -9.56 -5.22
CA TRP A 489 -24.47 -10.56 -6.27
C TRP A 489 -23.22 -10.21 -7.08
N ASP A 490 -22.96 -8.94 -7.26
CA ASP A 490 -21.75 -8.44 -7.91
C ASP A 490 -20.47 -8.82 -7.11
N THR A 491 -20.47 -8.59 -5.80
CA THR A 491 -19.37 -9.00 -4.89
C THR A 491 -19.18 -10.52 -4.91
N LEU A 492 -20.27 -11.32 -4.90
CA LEU A 492 -20.19 -12.77 -4.99
C LEU A 492 -19.63 -13.23 -6.35
N THR A 493 -20.04 -12.58 -7.43
CA THR A 493 -19.52 -12.87 -8.79
C THR A 493 -18.02 -12.66 -8.86
N VAL A 494 -17.53 -11.55 -8.32
CA VAL A 494 -16.08 -11.26 -8.26
C VAL A 494 -15.34 -12.29 -7.42
N ALA A 495 -15.90 -12.72 -6.30
CA ALA A 495 -15.30 -13.77 -5.46
C ALA A 495 -15.15 -15.10 -6.20
N VAL A 496 -16.17 -15.51 -6.97
CA VAL A 496 -16.12 -16.73 -7.79
C VAL A 496 -15.10 -16.62 -8.93
N ILE A 497 -15.07 -15.47 -9.62
CA ILE A 497 -14.04 -15.18 -10.64
C ILE A 497 -12.65 -15.29 -10.03
N ALA A 498 -12.42 -14.63 -8.88
CA ALA A 498 -11.13 -14.65 -8.21
C ALA A 498 -10.69 -16.06 -7.79
N LEU A 499 -11.61 -16.89 -7.29
CA LEU A 499 -11.31 -18.27 -6.94
C LEU A 499 -10.85 -19.09 -8.16
N ALA A 500 -11.56 -18.98 -9.28
CA ALA A 500 -11.20 -19.65 -10.54
C ALA A 500 -9.83 -19.18 -11.06
N ILE A 501 -9.60 -17.88 -11.04
CA ILE A 501 -8.34 -17.26 -11.49
C ILE A 501 -7.17 -17.67 -10.58
N TYR A 502 -7.37 -17.75 -9.27
CA TYR A 502 -6.34 -18.19 -8.34
C TYR A 502 -5.81 -19.59 -8.70
N TYR A 503 -6.71 -20.54 -8.90
CA TYR A 503 -6.31 -21.91 -9.28
C TYR A 503 -5.68 -21.94 -10.66
N TRP A 504 -6.22 -21.18 -11.62
CA TRP A 504 -5.59 -21.08 -12.95
C TRP A 504 -4.15 -20.58 -12.83
N GLY A 505 -3.90 -19.48 -12.12
CA GLY A 505 -2.56 -18.96 -11.91
C GLY A 505 -1.62 -19.94 -11.19
N ALA A 506 -2.12 -20.57 -10.13
CA ALA A 506 -1.33 -21.55 -9.37
C ALA A 506 -0.93 -22.77 -10.21
N TYR A 507 -1.77 -23.19 -11.16
CA TYR A 507 -1.50 -24.35 -12.02
C TYR A 507 -0.69 -24.03 -13.28
N THR A 508 -0.67 -22.79 -13.75
CA THR A 508 0.08 -22.35 -14.93
C THR A 508 1.44 -21.73 -14.61
N CYS A 509 1.94 -21.88 -13.38
CA CYS A 509 3.30 -21.48 -13.05
C CYS A 509 4.33 -22.20 -13.96
N LEU A 510 5.55 -21.68 -14.04
CA LEU A 510 6.64 -22.31 -14.79
C LEU A 510 6.85 -23.75 -14.32
N PRO A 511 7.28 -24.69 -15.22
CA PRO A 511 7.54 -26.07 -14.83
C PRO A 511 8.63 -26.22 -13.75
N GLN A 512 9.62 -25.33 -13.79
CA GLN A 512 10.67 -25.18 -12.77
C GLN A 512 10.83 -23.70 -12.45
N ALA A 513 11.09 -23.39 -11.18
CA ALA A 513 11.34 -22.03 -10.75
C ALA A 513 12.59 -21.48 -11.44
N ASN A 514 12.48 -20.23 -11.93
CA ASN A 514 13.57 -19.58 -12.62
C ASN A 514 14.32 -18.63 -11.67
N PHE A 515 15.40 -19.10 -11.09
CA PHE A 515 16.31 -18.30 -10.25
C PHE A 515 17.47 -17.68 -11.06
N ALA A 516 17.40 -17.68 -12.40
CA ALA A 516 18.45 -17.11 -13.24
C ALA A 516 18.72 -15.63 -12.89
N GLY A 517 19.98 -15.27 -12.76
CA GLY A 517 20.41 -13.93 -12.34
C GLY A 517 20.42 -13.67 -10.83
N ASP A 518 20.14 -14.69 -10.02
CA ASP A 518 20.12 -14.63 -8.56
C ASP A 518 21.43 -15.06 -7.89
N GLU A 519 22.33 -15.68 -8.64
CA GLU A 519 23.57 -16.30 -8.15
C GLU A 519 24.63 -15.29 -7.66
N GLU A 520 24.43 -13.97 -7.85
CA GLU A 520 25.42 -12.94 -7.53
C GLU A 520 25.08 -12.11 -6.27
N GLU A 521 24.06 -12.41 -5.51
CA GLU A 521 23.74 -11.80 -4.21
C GLU A 521 24.12 -12.74 -3.07
#